data_d12e9bec6fa6446d382211a6c4d2b2a8
#
_entry.id   d12e9bec6fa6446d382211a6c4d2b2a8
#
_cell.length_a   1.000
_cell.length_b   1.000
_cell.length_c   1.000
_cell.angle_alpha   90.00
_cell.angle_beta   90.00
_cell.angle_gamma   90.00
#
_symmetry.space_group_name_H-M   'P 1'
#
loop_
_entity.id
_entity.type
_entity.pdbx_description
1 polymer ?
#
loop_
_entity_poly.entity_id
_entity_poly.type
_entity_poly.pdbx_seq_one_letter_code
_entity_poly.pdbx_strand_id
1 'polypeptide(L)'
;TVSMKPREMRILPRGNWLDDSGEIVQPAVPEFLGKLNTGEKRATRIDLANWLISGENPMTSRTFVNRLWKLFFGNGLAKNVDDLGSQGQWPSHPGLLDWLAVEFVESGWNVQHMIELIITSRAYSQSSHVTPGLLERDPFNALLARQSRFRVDAEMIRDNALAFGSLLNERLGGRSSKPYQPAGYWRHLNFPTRRYAHDMGENQYRRALYTHWQRSFL
;
A
#
# COMPACT_ATOMS: atom_id res chain seq x y z
N THR A 1 -1.08 -15.11 22.17
CA THR A 1 -0.37 -16.09 21.32
C THR A 1 0.77 -16.66 22.16
N VAL A 2 0.79 -17.97 22.39
CA VAL A 2 1.86 -18.63 23.14
C VAL A 2 3.06 -18.79 22.19
N SER A 3 4.25 -18.33 22.66
CA SER A 3 5.50 -18.55 21.91
C SER A 3 5.88 -20.02 21.99
N MET A 4 5.91 -20.70 20.87
CA MET A 4 6.41 -22.08 20.76
C MET A 4 7.93 -22.07 20.54
N LYS A 5 8.59 -23.20 20.88
CA LYS A 5 10.00 -23.37 20.51
C LYS A 5 10.16 -23.14 19.00
N PRO A 6 11.10 -22.30 18.57
CA PRO A 6 11.30 -22.05 17.13
C PRO A 6 11.63 -23.33 16.37
N ARG A 7 10.98 -23.49 15.23
CA ARG A 7 11.30 -24.60 14.31
C ARG A 7 12.69 -24.42 13.73
N GLU A 8 13.43 -25.49 13.62
CA GLU A 8 14.68 -25.54 12.86
C GLU A 8 14.36 -25.45 11.37
N MET A 9 15.02 -24.56 10.67
CA MET A 9 14.85 -24.36 9.23
C MET A 9 16.14 -24.69 8.51
N ARG A 10 16.02 -25.32 7.34
CA ARG A 10 17.16 -25.75 6.52
C ARG A 10 17.00 -25.23 5.10
N ILE A 11 18.10 -25.09 4.40
CA ILE A 11 18.09 -24.94 2.93
C ILE A 11 17.48 -26.21 2.35
N LEU A 12 16.51 -26.04 1.46
CA LEU A 12 15.85 -27.17 0.80
C LEU A 12 16.58 -27.51 -0.49
N PRO A 13 17.34 -28.64 -0.57
CA PRO A 13 18.03 -29.02 -1.80
C PRO A 13 17.04 -29.12 -2.97
N ARG A 14 17.28 -28.36 -4.03
CA ARG A 14 16.39 -28.26 -5.21
C ARG A 14 14.92 -27.97 -4.89
N GLY A 15 14.64 -27.32 -3.75
CA GLY A 15 13.28 -27.04 -3.32
C GLY A 15 12.51 -28.24 -2.78
N ASN A 16 13.14 -29.39 -2.58
CA ASN A 16 12.49 -30.57 -2.04
C ASN A 16 12.24 -30.41 -0.53
N TRP A 17 10.98 -30.23 -0.16
CA TRP A 17 10.57 -30.00 1.24
C TRP A 17 10.67 -31.25 2.13
N LEU A 18 10.86 -32.44 1.54
CA LEU A 18 11.09 -33.71 2.24
C LEU A 18 12.57 -34.00 2.50
N ASP A 19 13.48 -33.24 1.89
CA ASP A 19 14.92 -33.40 2.03
C ASP A 19 15.45 -32.49 3.11
N ASP A 20 15.81 -33.07 4.24
CA ASP A 20 16.34 -32.36 5.42
C ASP A 20 17.87 -32.40 5.50
N SER A 21 18.54 -32.81 4.44
CA SER A 21 20.02 -32.88 4.37
C SER A 21 20.69 -31.51 4.27
N GLY A 22 19.94 -30.46 3.95
CA GLY A 22 20.47 -29.13 3.79
C GLY A 22 20.96 -28.48 5.07
N GLU A 23 21.80 -27.46 4.92
CA GLU A 23 22.37 -26.68 6.01
C GLU A 23 21.27 -25.98 6.83
N ILE A 24 21.44 -25.94 8.17
CA ILE A 24 20.56 -25.19 9.06
C ILE A 24 20.80 -23.71 8.87
N VAL A 25 19.71 -22.97 8.64
CA VAL A 25 19.75 -21.51 8.48
C VAL A 25 19.13 -20.76 9.67
N GLN A 26 19.66 -19.58 9.94
CA GLN A 26 19.12 -18.66 10.93
C GLN A 26 18.32 -17.54 10.25
N PRO A 27 17.34 -16.93 10.95
CA PRO A 27 16.64 -15.77 10.42
C PRO A 27 17.64 -14.65 10.12
N ALA A 28 17.60 -14.13 8.91
CA ALA A 28 18.45 -13.05 8.45
C ALA A 28 17.70 -12.13 7.47
N VAL A 29 18.25 -10.96 7.20
CA VAL A 29 17.87 -10.10 6.09
C VAL A 29 18.84 -10.34 4.93
N PRO A 30 18.50 -9.93 3.69
CA PRO A 30 19.43 -10.01 2.57
C PRO A 30 20.75 -9.31 2.91
N GLU A 31 21.87 -9.96 2.67
CA GLU A 31 23.20 -9.50 3.08
C GLU A 31 23.53 -8.07 2.59
N PHE A 32 23.11 -7.75 1.35
CA PHE A 32 23.31 -6.43 0.76
C PHE A 32 22.50 -5.30 1.42
N LEU A 33 21.52 -5.63 2.28
CA LEU A 33 20.72 -4.68 3.06
C LEU A 33 21.19 -4.60 4.53
N GLY A 34 22.34 -5.18 4.85
CA GLY A 34 22.92 -5.14 6.19
C GLY A 34 22.61 -6.39 7.02
N LYS A 35 22.56 -6.23 8.33
CA LYS A 35 22.39 -7.33 9.30
C LYS A 35 21.39 -6.96 10.38
N LEU A 36 20.71 -7.97 10.94
CA LEU A 36 19.91 -7.79 12.14
C LEU A 36 20.83 -7.65 13.35
N ASN A 37 20.60 -6.63 14.16
CA ASN A 37 21.38 -6.41 15.38
C ASN A 37 20.81 -7.26 16.54
N THR A 38 21.22 -8.51 16.61
CA THR A 38 20.71 -9.49 17.60
C THR A 38 21.79 -9.97 18.59
N GLY A 39 23.04 -9.55 18.39
CA GLY A 39 24.19 -10.15 19.06
C GLY A 39 24.28 -11.65 18.73
N GLU A 40 24.52 -12.49 19.74
CA GLU A 40 24.58 -13.95 19.59
C GLU A 40 23.21 -14.65 19.65
N LYS A 41 22.12 -13.89 19.84
CA LYS A 41 20.78 -14.46 19.98
C LYS A 41 20.15 -14.69 18.61
N ARG A 42 19.28 -15.71 18.53
CA ARG A 42 18.44 -15.92 17.37
C ARG A 42 17.54 -14.72 17.13
N ALA A 43 17.53 -14.19 15.91
CA ALA A 43 16.67 -13.07 15.53
C ALA A 43 15.18 -13.40 15.70
N THR A 44 14.42 -12.42 16.15
CA THR A 44 12.98 -12.46 16.38
C THR A 44 12.23 -11.57 15.37
N ARG A 45 10.90 -11.63 15.41
CA ARG A 45 10.06 -10.72 14.60
C ARG A 45 10.20 -9.25 15.05
N ILE A 46 10.55 -9.01 16.33
CA ILE A 46 10.78 -7.66 16.83
C ILE A 46 12.07 -7.10 16.25
N ASP A 47 13.12 -7.91 16.16
CA ASP A 47 14.39 -7.50 15.55
C ASP A 47 14.20 -7.14 14.08
N LEU A 48 13.41 -7.94 13.34
CA LEU A 48 13.03 -7.62 11.97
C LEU A 48 12.21 -6.32 11.87
N ALA A 49 11.24 -6.12 12.77
CA ALA A 49 10.43 -4.90 12.79
C ALA A 49 11.29 -3.67 13.05
N ASN A 50 12.20 -3.74 14.01
CA ASN A 50 13.13 -2.66 14.33
C ASN A 50 14.05 -2.35 13.14
N TRP A 51 14.53 -3.38 12.44
CA TRP A 51 15.34 -3.20 11.24
C TRP A 51 14.55 -2.56 10.10
N LEU A 52 13.29 -2.96 9.89
CA LEU A 52 12.43 -2.39 8.84
C LEU A 52 12.24 -0.88 8.97
N ILE A 53 12.20 -0.36 10.21
CA ILE A 53 12.02 1.08 10.49
C ILE A 53 13.34 1.79 10.82
N SER A 54 14.47 1.09 10.78
CA SER A 54 15.78 1.69 11.03
C SER A 54 16.21 2.60 9.88
N GLY A 55 17.02 3.62 10.18
CA GLY A 55 17.63 4.48 9.16
C GLY A 55 18.59 3.74 8.21
N GLU A 56 19.04 2.54 8.59
CA GLU A 56 19.89 1.70 7.75
C GLU A 56 19.11 0.99 6.62
N ASN A 57 17.80 0.87 6.77
CA ASN A 57 16.94 0.27 5.74
C ASN A 57 16.30 1.35 4.86
N PRO A 58 16.85 1.59 3.66
CA PRO A 58 16.33 2.64 2.78
C PRO A 58 15.04 2.25 2.06
N MET A 59 14.66 0.97 2.08
CA MET A 59 13.60 0.45 1.22
C MET A 59 12.20 0.73 1.77
N THR A 60 12.00 0.67 3.08
CA THR A 60 10.68 0.82 3.69
C THR A 60 10.09 2.20 3.43
N SER A 61 10.85 3.26 3.72
CA SER A 61 10.40 4.64 3.49
C SER A 61 10.21 4.95 2.01
N ARG A 62 11.14 4.56 1.13
CA ARG A 62 11.00 4.75 -0.32
C ARG A 62 9.77 4.05 -0.89
N THR A 63 9.54 2.80 -0.50
CA THR A 63 8.36 2.04 -0.95
C THR A 63 7.07 2.72 -0.51
N PHE A 64 7.00 3.16 0.74
CA PHE A 64 5.82 3.82 1.27
C PHE A 64 5.53 5.13 0.55
N VAL A 65 6.51 6.03 0.47
CA VAL A 65 6.31 7.34 -0.16
C VAL A 65 6.05 7.24 -1.66
N ASN A 66 6.62 6.25 -2.35
CA ASN A 66 6.34 6.00 -3.76
C ASN A 66 4.88 5.56 -3.98
N ARG A 67 4.35 4.71 -3.10
CA ARG A 67 2.94 4.30 -3.12
C ARG A 67 2.01 5.45 -2.75
N LEU A 68 2.38 6.24 -1.76
CA LEU A 68 1.63 7.44 -1.39
C LEU A 68 1.59 8.44 -2.55
N TRP A 69 2.73 8.71 -3.20
CA TRP A 69 2.82 9.55 -4.39
C TRP A 69 1.88 9.09 -5.51
N LYS A 70 1.82 7.77 -5.77
CA LYS A 70 0.92 7.20 -6.76
C LYS A 70 -0.55 7.53 -6.52
N LEU A 71 -0.99 7.62 -5.27
CA LEU A 71 -2.38 7.96 -4.94
C LEU A 71 -2.75 9.37 -5.41
N PHE A 72 -1.78 10.30 -5.43
CA PHE A 72 -2.01 11.71 -5.79
C PHE A 72 -1.71 12.02 -7.26
N PHE A 73 -0.83 11.25 -7.89
CA PHE A 73 -0.36 11.51 -9.26
C PHE A 73 -0.71 10.39 -10.26
N GLY A 74 -1.34 9.31 -9.80
CA GLY A 74 -1.72 8.16 -10.63
C GLY A 74 -0.58 7.20 -10.94
N ASN A 75 0.66 7.67 -10.98
CA ASN A 75 1.87 6.86 -11.14
C ASN A 75 2.85 7.14 -10.01
N GLY A 76 3.60 6.12 -9.59
CA GLY A 76 4.73 6.32 -8.68
C GLY A 76 5.89 7.05 -9.36
N LEU A 77 6.78 7.65 -8.58
CA LEU A 77 8.07 8.15 -9.06
C LEU A 77 8.90 7.00 -9.65
N ALA A 78 8.92 5.84 -8.99
CA ALA A 78 9.23 4.56 -9.60
C ALA A 78 7.91 3.92 -10.04
N LYS A 79 7.73 3.77 -11.35
CA LYS A 79 6.45 3.35 -11.95
C LYS A 79 5.98 1.99 -11.46
N ASN A 80 6.90 1.03 -11.34
CA ASN A 80 6.60 -0.25 -10.72
C ASN A 80 6.73 -0.13 -9.19
N VAL A 81 5.62 0.09 -8.51
CA VAL A 81 5.60 0.32 -7.06
C VAL A 81 5.89 -0.93 -6.22
N ASP A 82 5.84 -2.10 -6.83
CA ASP A 82 6.07 -3.39 -6.17
C ASP A 82 7.50 -3.91 -6.41
N ASP A 83 8.28 -3.24 -7.27
CA ASP A 83 9.64 -3.63 -7.59
C ASP A 83 10.53 -2.38 -7.72
N LEU A 84 11.25 -2.07 -6.65
CA LEU A 84 12.29 -1.05 -6.62
C LEU A 84 13.69 -1.65 -6.83
N GLY A 85 13.76 -2.92 -7.20
CA GLY A 85 14.99 -3.65 -7.45
C GLY A 85 15.53 -3.47 -8.87
N SER A 86 16.51 -4.27 -9.23
CA SER A 86 17.23 -4.19 -10.51
C SER A 86 16.37 -4.49 -11.74
N GLN A 87 15.24 -5.17 -11.58
CA GLN A 87 14.27 -5.44 -12.65
C GLN A 87 13.17 -4.38 -12.75
N GLY A 88 13.07 -3.51 -11.73
CA GLY A 88 12.14 -2.38 -11.73
C GLY A 88 12.58 -1.26 -12.67
N GLN A 89 11.66 -0.36 -12.96
CA GLN A 89 11.99 0.86 -13.69
C GLN A 89 12.69 1.86 -12.77
N TRP A 90 13.76 2.48 -13.26
CA TRP A 90 14.42 3.55 -12.53
C TRP A 90 13.45 4.71 -12.24
N PRO A 91 13.49 5.29 -11.04
CA PRO A 91 12.63 6.42 -10.70
C PRO A 91 12.82 7.59 -11.66
N SER A 92 11.71 8.24 -12.08
CA SER A 92 11.77 9.42 -12.94
C SER A 92 12.51 10.59 -12.28
N HIS A 93 12.39 10.70 -10.95
CA HIS A 93 13.01 11.72 -10.12
C HIS A 93 13.62 11.07 -8.87
N PRO A 94 14.79 10.43 -8.99
CA PRO A 94 15.40 9.69 -7.88
C PRO A 94 15.69 10.58 -6.67
N GLY A 95 16.22 11.78 -6.88
CA GLY A 95 16.49 12.73 -5.80
C GLY A 95 15.22 13.18 -5.06
N LEU A 96 14.09 13.30 -5.74
CA LEU A 96 12.81 13.61 -5.10
C LEU A 96 12.30 12.42 -4.27
N LEU A 97 12.42 11.21 -4.79
CA LEU A 97 12.04 10.00 -4.06
C LEU A 97 12.86 9.84 -2.78
N ASP A 98 14.17 10.09 -2.87
CA ASP A 98 15.06 10.00 -1.72
C ASP A 98 14.76 11.09 -0.69
N TRP A 99 14.54 12.31 -1.13
CA TRP A 99 14.17 13.41 -0.24
C TRP A 99 12.85 13.14 0.49
N LEU A 100 11.80 12.71 -0.23
CA LEU A 100 10.53 12.34 0.40
C LEU A 100 10.67 11.19 1.40
N ALA A 101 11.54 10.22 1.10
CA ALA A 101 11.79 9.09 2.00
C ALA A 101 12.47 9.53 3.31
N VAL A 102 13.44 10.44 3.21
CA VAL A 102 14.12 11.03 4.38
C VAL A 102 13.16 11.88 5.19
N GLU A 103 12.41 12.79 4.54
CA GLU A 103 11.39 13.63 5.17
C GLU A 103 10.34 12.81 5.94
N PHE A 104 9.92 11.68 5.36
CA PHE A 104 8.97 10.78 6.01
C PHE A 104 9.54 10.18 7.32
N VAL A 105 10.80 9.78 7.32
CA VAL A 105 11.47 9.25 8.53
C VAL A 105 11.69 10.35 9.56
N GLU A 106 12.21 11.51 9.14
CA GLU A 106 12.50 12.65 10.02
C GLU A 106 11.25 13.27 10.65
N SER A 107 10.12 13.26 9.93
CA SER A 107 8.82 13.65 10.49
C SER A 107 8.23 12.65 11.49
N GLY A 108 8.95 11.57 11.84
CA GLY A 108 8.49 10.51 12.73
C GLY A 108 7.45 9.60 12.07
N TRP A 109 7.60 9.31 10.79
CA TRP A 109 6.68 8.48 9.99
C TRP A 109 5.27 9.09 9.92
N ASN A 110 5.19 10.41 9.85
CA ASN A 110 3.94 11.15 9.86
C ASN A 110 3.30 11.20 8.47
N VAL A 111 2.32 10.33 8.25
CA VAL A 111 1.60 10.24 6.97
C VAL A 111 0.81 11.51 6.64
N GLN A 112 0.22 12.18 7.64
CA GLN A 112 -0.55 13.40 7.43
C GLN A 112 0.36 14.55 6.96
N HIS A 113 1.54 14.68 7.55
CA HIS A 113 2.56 15.63 7.11
C HIS A 113 2.92 15.41 5.63
N MET A 114 3.16 14.15 5.24
CA MET A 114 3.48 13.83 3.84
C MET A 114 2.34 14.13 2.88
N ILE A 115 1.08 13.89 3.29
CA ILE A 115 -0.09 14.24 2.49
C ILE A 115 -0.15 15.76 2.30
N GLU A 116 -0.04 16.52 3.38
CA GLU A 116 -0.07 18.00 3.33
C GLU A 116 1.04 18.54 2.43
N LEU A 117 2.26 18.03 2.58
CA LEU A 117 3.42 18.38 1.75
C LEU A 117 3.14 18.16 0.26
N ILE A 118 2.54 17.02 -0.09
CA ILE A 118 2.23 16.68 -1.49
C ILE A 118 1.13 17.60 -2.03
N ILE A 119 -0.02 17.74 -1.34
CA ILE A 119 -1.17 18.46 -1.87
C ILE A 119 -0.98 19.97 -1.91
N THR A 120 -0.09 20.53 -1.08
CA THR A 120 0.27 21.95 -1.10
C THR A 120 1.38 22.28 -2.09
N SER A 121 2.00 21.25 -2.71
CA SER A 121 3.08 21.43 -3.66
C SER A 121 2.60 22.10 -4.96
N ARG A 122 3.50 22.85 -5.62
CA ARG A 122 3.24 23.39 -6.95
C ARG A 122 2.96 22.32 -7.99
N ALA A 123 3.61 21.16 -7.85
CA ALA A 123 3.41 20.02 -8.75
C ALA A 123 1.96 19.50 -8.70
N TYR A 124 1.38 19.43 -7.51
CA TYR A 124 -0.01 19.00 -7.33
C TYR A 124 -1.03 20.06 -7.77
N SER A 125 -0.72 21.33 -7.55
CA SER A 125 -1.62 22.47 -7.86
C SER A 125 -1.62 22.88 -9.34
N GLN A 126 -0.88 22.18 -10.21
CA GLN A 126 -0.83 22.46 -11.65
C GLN A 126 -2.17 22.15 -12.34
N SER A 127 -2.42 22.90 -13.42
CA SER A 127 -3.52 22.55 -14.33
C SER A 127 -3.34 21.18 -14.96
N SER A 128 -4.44 20.44 -15.11
CA SER A 128 -4.45 19.16 -15.83
C SER A 128 -4.66 19.34 -17.35
N HIS A 129 -4.64 20.57 -17.84
CA HIS A 129 -4.79 20.86 -19.26
C HIS A 129 -3.57 20.36 -20.05
N VAL A 130 -3.84 19.65 -21.15
CA VAL A 130 -2.80 19.08 -22.03
C VAL A 130 -2.78 19.83 -23.33
N THR A 131 -1.62 20.38 -23.69
CA THR A 131 -1.37 20.91 -25.04
C THR A 131 -0.78 19.81 -25.94
N PRO A 132 -0.98 19.90 -27.28
CA PRO A 132 -0.38 18.92 -28.20
C PRO A 132 1.12 18.74 -28.00
N GLY A 133 1.86 19.85 -27.84
CA GLY A 133 3.30 19.80 -27.63
C GLY A 133 3.73 19.15 -26.30
N LEU A 134 2.93 19.30 -25.24
CA LEU A 134 3.19 18.58 -23.97
C LEU A 134 2.91 17.09 -24.11
N LEU A 135 1.86 16.73 -24.87
CA LEU A 135 1.53 15.32 -25.08
C LEU A 135 2.59 14.61 -25.92
N GLU A 136 3.14 15.30 -26.91
CA GLU A 136 4.21 14.77 -27.76
C GLU A 136 5.53 14.58 -26.98
N ARG A 137 5.91 15.56 -26.16
CA ARG A 137 7.18 15.54 -25.40
C ARG A 137 7.16 14.62 -24.19
N ASP A 138 6.05 14.55 -23.48
CA ASP A 138 5.89 13.76 -22.27
C ASP A 138 4.47 13.19 -22.18
N PRO A 139 4.17 12.15 -22.98
CA PRO A 139 2.83 11.55 -23.03
C PRO A 139 2.38 11.00 -21.66
N PHE A 140 3.32 10.48 -20.87
CA PHE A 140 3.06 9.86 -19.58
C PHE A 140 3.17 10.81 -18.39
N ASN A 141 3.43 12.10 -18.64
CA ASN A 141 3.65 13.09 -17.58
C ASN A 141 4.75 12.69 -16.57
N ALA A 142 5.79 12.04 -17.06
CA ALA A 142 6.91 11.62 -16.23
C ALA A 142 7.71 12.82 -15.66
N LEU A 143 7.70 13.95 -16.36
CA LEU A 143 8.37 15.19 -15.96
C LEU A 143 7.49 16.08 -15.05
N LEU A 144 6.31 15.65 -14.68
CA LEU A 144 5.38 16.38 -13.79
C LEU A 144 5.06 17.80 -14.29
N ALA A 145 4.95 17.99 -15.62
CA ALA A 145 4.68 19.29 -16.24
C ALA A 145 3.20 19.71 -16.16
N ARG A 146 2.33 18.86 -15.67
CA ARG A 146 0.89 19.07 -15.47
C ARG A 146 0.36 18.19 -14.36
N GLN A 147 -0.85 18.48 -13.85
CA GLN A 147 -1.53 17.53 -12.97
C GLN A 147 -2.03 16.32 -13.77
N SER A 148 -1.88 15.15 -13.22
CA SER A 148 -2.30 13.91 -13.85
C SER A 148 -3.83 13.78 -13.89
N ARG A 149 -4.33 13.09 -14.92
CA ARG A 149 -5.73 12.67 -15.00
C ARG A 149 -5.79 11.16 -14.93
N PHE A 150 -6.42 10.65 -13.90
CA PHE A 150 -6.61 9.21 -13.72
C PHE A 150 -7.97 8.97 -13.04
N ARG A 151 -8.49 7.76 -13.22
CA ARG A 151 -9.70 7.34 -12.54
C ARG A 151 -9.36 7.02 -11.09
N VAL A 152 -10.09 7.62 -10.16
CA VAL A 152 -10.00 7.24 -8.75
C VAL A 152 -10.73 5.92 -8.51
N ASP A 153 -10.35 5.21 -7.45
CA ASP A 153 -10.95 3.93 -7.08
C ASP A 153 -12.43 4.09 -6.72
N ALA A 154 -13.21 3.02 -6.89
CA ALA A 154 -14.65 3.02 -6.64
C ALA A 154 -14.99 3.41 -5.20
N GLU A 155 -14.15 3.02 -4.26
CA GLU A 155 -14.24 3.36 -2.86
C GLU A 155 -14.17 4.87 -2.62
N MET A 156 -13.25 5.54 -3.30
CA MET A 156 -13.11 7.00 -3.23
C MET A 156 -14.30 7.70 -3.88
N ILE A 157 -14.81 7.18 -5.01
CA ILE A 157 -16.00 7.74 -5.67
C ILE A 157 -17.20 7.66 -4.72
N ARG A 158 -17.40 6.50 -4.11
CA ARG A 158 -18.49 6.29 -3.15
C ARG A 158 -18.37 7.21 -1.93
N ASP A 159 -17.19 7.26 -1.31
CA ASP A 159 -16.96 8.09 -0.12
C ASP A 159 -17.12 9.58 -0.42
N ASN A 160 -16.65 10.05 -1.57
CA ASN A 160 -16.89 11.42 -2.02
C ASN A 160 -18.38 11.71 -2.21
N ALA A 161 -19.13 10.80 -2.86
CA ALA A 161 -20.58 10.98 -3.02
C ALA A 161 -21.31 11.06 -1.67
N LEU A 162 -20.93 10.21 -0.72
CA LEU A 162 -21.49 10.26 0.64
C LEU A 162 -21.12 11.55 1.37
N ALA A 163 -19.87 12.03 1.22
CA ALA A 163 -19.40 13.26 1.82
C ALA A 163 -20.15 14.49 1.26
N PHE A 164 -20.28 14.59 -0.07
CA PHE A 164 -21.05 15.66 -0.71
C PHE A 164 -22.53 15.63 -0.33
N GLY A 165 -23.11 14.43 -0.14
CA GLY A 165 -24.48 14.25 0.32
C GLY A 165 -24.65 14.46 1.83
N SER A 166 -23.60 14.79 2.58
CA SER A 166 -23.61 14.89 4.05
C SER A 166 -24.10 13.62 4.74
N LEU A 167 -23.90 12.46 4.12
CA LEU A 167 -24.30 11.15 4.61
C LEU A 167 -23.12 10.35 5.17
N LEU A 168 -21.88 10.77 4.92
CA LEU A 168 -20.70 9.99 5.30
C LEU A 168 -20.62 9.84 6.81
N ASN A 169 -20.62 8.58 7.27
CA ASN A 169 -20.36 8.25 8.68
C ASN A 169 -18.86 7.98 8.87
N GLU A 170 -18.18 8.90 9.56
CA GLU A 170 -16.73 8.86 9.79
C GLU A 170 -16.30 7.98 10.97
N ARG A 171 -17.23 7.28 11.61
CA ARG A 171 -16.92 6.43 12.77
C ARG A 171 -15.79 5.45 12.45
N LEU A 172 -14.76 5.46 13.29
CA LEU A 172 -13.60 4.56 13.18
C LEU A 172 -13.83 3.25 13.93
N GLY A 173 -13.29 2.15 13.38
CA GLY A 173 -13.30 0.82 14.00
C GLY A 173 -14.67 0.13 13.99
N GLY A 174 -14.74 -0.99 14.66
CA GLY A 174 -15.94 -1.82 14.74
C GLY A 174 -16.09 -2.81 13.57
N ARG A 175 -17.26 -3.43 13.48
CA ARG A 175 -17.55 -4.43 12.44
C ARG A 175 -17.67 -3.82 11.05
N SER A 176 -17.49 -4.63 10.00
CA SER A 176 -17.76 -4.23 8.62
C SER A 176 -19.20 -3.79 8.43
N SER A 177 -19.41 -2.81 7.58
CA SER A 177 -20.73 -2.35 7.14
C SER A 177 -21.17 -3.10 5.88
N LYS A 178 -22.47 -3.32 5.75
CA LYS A 178 -23.09 -3.92 4.59
C LYS A 178 -23.97 -2.89 3.90
N PRO A 179 -23.47 -2.16 2.90
CA PRO A 179 -24.27 -1.20 2.16
C PRO A 179 -25.39 -1.89 1.39
N TYR A 180 -26.37 -1.12 0.94
CA TYR A 180 -27.46 -1.62 0.12
C TYR A 180 -26.92 -2.32 -1.14
N GLN A 181 -27.51 -3.48 -1.43
CA GLN A 181 -27.31 -4.18 -2.69
C GLN A 181 -28.68 -4.58 -3.28
N PRO A 182 -28.83 -4.58 -4.61
CA PRO A 182 -30.08 -4.97 -5.25
C PRO A 182 -30.51 -6.41 -4.89
N ALA A 183 -31.79 -6.62 -4.78
CA ALA A 183 -32.33 -7.96 -4.54
C ALA A 183 -31.92 -8.92 -5.67
N GLY A 184 -31.56 -10.14 -5.30
CA GLY A 184 -31.15 -11.17 -6.25
C GLY A 184 -29.69 -11.14 -6.65
N TYR A 185 -28.91 -10.11 -6.27
CA TYR A 185 -27.48 -10.02 -6.58
C TYR A 185 -26.69 -11.24 -6.06
N TRP A 186 -27.05 -11.75 -4.90
CA TRP A 186 -26.43 -12.92 -4.26
C TRP A 186 -27.02 -14.27 -4.68
N ARG A 187 -28.02 -14.27 -5.58
CA ARG A 187 -28.75 -15.49 -5.98
C ARG A 187 -27.85 -16.53 -6.66
N HIS A 188 -26.80 -16.12 -7.31
CA HIS A 188 -25.87 -17.00 -8.03
C HIS A 188 -24.83 -17.68 -7.12
N LEU A 189 -24.78 -17.33 -5.84
CA LEU A 189 -23.94 -18.00 -4.87
C LEU A 189 -24.62 -19.27 -4.31
N ASN A 190 -24.44 -20.37 -5.03
CA ASN A 190 -25.20 -21.60 -4.75
C ASN A 190 -24.61 -22.46 -3.60
N PHE A 191 -23.33 -22.28 -3.23
CA PHE A 191 -22.71 -23.11 -2.20
C PHE A 191 -21.73 -22.33 -1.31
N PRO A 192 -22.02 -22.23 -0.01
CA PRO A 192 -23.34 -22.40 0.60
C PRO A 192 -24.32 -21.31 0.15
N THR A 193 -25.62 -21.59 0.12
CA THR A 193 -26.63 -20.56 -0.15
C THR A 193 -26.48 -19.41 0.86
N ARG A 194 -26.26 -18.23 0.38
CA ARG A 194 -26.01 -17.03 1.20
C ARG A 194 -27.13 -16.03 1.04
N ARG A 195 -27.49 -15.41 2.15
CA ARG A 195 -28.42 -14.29 2.17
C ARG A 195 -27.65 -13.05 2.56
N TYR A 196 -27.82 -12.00 1.79
CA TYR A 196 -27.28 -10.70 2.12
C TYR A 196 -28.38 -9.84 2.76
N ALA A 197 -28.14 -9.41 3.98
CA ALA A 197 -28.95 -8.40 4.65
C ALA A 197 -28.11 -7.15 4.80
N HIS A 198 -28.52 -6.06 4.14
CA HIS A 198 -27.83 -4.78 4.26
C HIS A 198 -28.07 -4.17 5.65
N ASP A 199 -27.13 -3.34 6.08
CA ASP A 199 -27.29 -2.58 7.32
C ASP A 199 -28.29 -1.45 7.11
N MET A 200 -28.94 -1.05 8.20
CA MET A 200 -29.90 0.06 8.23
C MET A 200 -29.27 1.26 8.93
N GLY A 201 -29.85 2.45 8.69
CA GLY A 201 -29.42 3.70 9.32
C GLY A 201 -28.00 4.10 8.94
N GLU A 202 -27.29 4.72 9.86
CA GLU A 202 -25.95 5.30 9.61
C GLU A 202 -24.88 4.27 9.24
N ASN A 203 -25.04 3.00 9.63
CA ASN A 203 -24.03 1.98 9.33
C ASN A 203 -23.86 1.74 7.83
N GLN A 204 -24.90 1.90 7.03
CA GLN A 204 -24.82 1.73 5.57
C GLN A 204 -24.00 2.82 4.88
N TYR A 205 -23.77 3.96 5.57
CA TYR A 205 -23.07 5.13 5.05
C TYR A 205 -21.62 5.25 5.55
N ARG A 206 -21.08 4.20 6.16
CA ARG A 206 -19.69 4.18 6.60
C ARG A 206 -18.74 4.25 5.41
N ARG A 207 -17.50 4.73 5.67
CA ARG A 207 -16.43 4.75 4.66
C ARG A 207 -16.29 3.40 3.99
N ALA A 208 -15.96 3.39 2.71
CA ALA A 208 -15.76 2.18 1.90
C ALA A 208 -14.70 1.24 2.49
N LEU A 209 -13.72 1.77 3.23
CA LEU A 209 -12.77 0.99 4.03
C LEU A 209 -13.44 -0.05 4.94
N TYR A 210 -14.65 0.25 5.43
CA TYR A 210 -15.42 -0.64 6.30
C TYR A 210 -16.44 -1.50 5.56
N THR A 211 -16.53 -1.39 4.24
CA THR A 211 -17.47 -2.17 3.45
C THR A 211 -17.13 -3.66 3.53
N HIS A 212 -18.16 -4.48 3.72
CA HIS A 212 -18.03 -5.92 3.75
C HIS A 212 -17.72 -6.44 2.34
N TRP A 213 -16.52 -6.97 2.17
CA TRP A 213 -16.04 -7.56 0.92
C TRP A 213 -16.10 -9.08 0.98
N GLN A 214 -16.49 -9.69 -0.10
CA GLN A 214 -16.34 -11.11 -0.29
C GLN A 214 -15.58 -11.39 -1.58
N ARG A 215 -14.75 -12.42 -1.56
CA ARG A 215 -13.89 -12.78 -2.69
C ARG A 215 -14.65 -12.99 -4.01
N SER A 216 -15.87 -13.48 -3.93
CA SER A 216 -16.71 -13.81 -5.09
C SER A 216 -17.72 -12.70 -5.46
N PHE A 217 -17.89 -11.69 -4.62
CA PHE A 217 -18.81 -10.56 -4.79
C PHE A 217 -18.22 -9.33 -4.13
N LEU A 218 -17.96 -8.34 -4.94
CA LEU A 218 -17.45 -7.03 -4.55
C LEU A 218 -18.59 -6.05 -4.36
#